data_3d6e118c5495f5e22c2d880faa7aece4
#
_entry.id   3d6e118c5495f5e22c2d880faa7aece4
#
_cell.length_a   1.000
_cell.length_b   1.000
_cell.length_c   1.000
_cell.angle_alpha   90.00
_cell.angle_beta   90.00
_cell.angle_gamma   90.00
#
_symmetry.space_group_name_H-M   'P 1'
#
loop_
_entity.id
_entity.type
_entity.pdbx_description
1 polymer ?
#
loop_
_entity_poly.entity_id
_entity_poly.type
_entity_poly.pdbx_seq_one_letter_code
_entity_poly.pdbx_strand_id
1 'polypeptide(L)'
;MMKKTVIPSSILILLVLVFVSPSWSKENPVWWPSALAEAQKDGYALTTPEEIQSLYASATNYIIVDVRPDYEFKTGHLPESKNFEIDLGDRLELKPQKADAYKRVLGADKNRVIVIYCRSFR
;
A
#
# COMPACT_ATOMS: atom_id res chain seq x y z
N MET A 1 -72.54 -0.53 -35.81
CA MET A 1 -71.29 -0.01 -36.39
C MET A 1 -70.23 0.17 -35.26
N MET A 2 -69.36 -0.83 -35.05
CA MET A 2 -68.38 -0.80 -33.99
C MET A 2 -67.08 -0.15 -34.48
N LYS A 3 -66.73 1.01 -33.94
CA LYS A 3 -65.45 1.68 -34.21
C LYS A 3 -64.35 0.96 -33.40
N LYS A 4 -63.42 0.31 -34.09
CA LYS A 4 -62.19 -0.21 -33.50
C LYS A 4 -61.24 0.94 -33.26
N THR A 5 -60.99 1.24 -31.98
CA THR A 5 -59.96 2.20 -31.60
C THR A 5 -58.58 1.47 -31.61
N VAL A 6 -57.72 1.90 -32.54
CA VAL A 6 -56.34 1.40 -32.59
C VAL A 6 -55.52 2.20 -31.56
N ILE A 7 -54.98 1.52 -30.55
CA ILE A 7 -54.09 2.10 -29.57
C ILE A 7 -52.69 2.15 -30.22
N PRO A 8 -52.02 3.33 -30.29
CA PRO A 8 -50.67 3.39 -30.82
C PRO A 8 -49.68 2.76 -29.84
N SER A 9 -48.83 1.95 -30.41
CA SER A 9 -47.70 1.27 -29.76
C SER A 9 -46.86 2.26 -28.94
N SER A 10 -46.90 2.13 -27.63
CA SER A 10 -46.05 2.91 -26.72
C SER A 10 -44.60 2.55 -26.97
N ILE A 11 -43.86 3.52 -27.49
CA ILE A 11 -42.39 3.45 -27.57
C ILE A 11 -41.84 3.44 -26.13
N LEU A 12 -41.43 2.26 -25.70
CA LEU A 12 -40.70 2.07 -24.43
C LEU A 12 -39.28 2.65 -24.58
N ILE A 13 -39.12 3.92 -24.22
CA ILE A 13 -37.79 4.51 -24.14
C ILE A 13 -37.06 3.92 -22.93
N LEU A 14 -36.20 2.94 -23.19
CA LEU A 14 -35.30 2.37 -22.21
C LEU A 14 -34.23 3.41 -21.87
N LEU A 15 -34.43 4.14 -20.78
CA LEU A 15 -33.45 5.10 -20.28
C LEU A 15 -32.28 4.30 -19.68
N VAL A 16 -31.26 4.04 -20.47
CA VAL A 16 -30.02 3.46 -20.00
C VAL A 16 -29.28 4.53 -19.21
N LEU A 17 -29.43 4.52 -17.88
CA LEU A 17 -28.60 5.30 -16.97
C LEU A 17 -27.20 4.71 -16.98
N VAL A 18 -26.35 5.26 -17.83
CA VAL A 18 -24.90 5.01 -17.78
C VAL A 18 -24.39 5.66 -16.51
N PHE A 19 -24.24 4.88 -15.44
CA PHE A 19 -23.46 5.30 -14.27
C PHE A 19 -22.01 5.42 -14.70
N VAL A 20 -21.61 6.60 -15.12
CA VAL A 20 -20.21 6.98 -15.23
C VAL A 20 -19.71 7.14 -13.79
N SER A 21 -19.17 6.08 -13.23
CA SER A 21 -18.44 6.16 -11.97
C SER A 21 -17.29 7.14 -12.21
N PRO A 22 -17.15 8.23 -11.41
CA PRO A 22 -15.99 9.09 -11.52
C PRO A 22 -14.76 8.22 -11.21
N SER A 23 -13.96 7.96 -12.21
CA SER A 23 -12.65 7.35 -12.06
C SER A 23 -11.79 8.41 -11.36
N TRP A 24 -11.76 8.37 -10.03
CA TRP A 24 -10.82 9.17 -9.26
C TRP A 24 -9.45 8.57 -9.55
N SER A 25 -8.80 9.12 -10.54
CA SER A 25 -7.38 8.90 -10.76
C SER A 25 -6.69 9.40 -9.49
N LYS A 26 -6.20 8.48 -8.65
CA LYS A 26 -5.31 8.83 -7.55
C LYS A 26 -4.03 9.37 -8.20
N GLU A 27 -3.95 10.69 -8.34
CA GLU A 27 -2.69 11.31 -8.74
C GLU A 27 -1.62 10.97 -7.71
N ASN A 28 -0.52 10.45 -8.19
CA ASN A 28 0.61 10.17 -7.34
C ASN A 28 1.10 11.48 -6.69
N PRO A 29 1.47 11.46 -5.40
CA PRO A 29 2.02 12.64 -4.73
C PRO A 29 3.23 13.21 -5.47
N VAL A 30 3.47 14.51 -5.34
CA VAL A 30 4.59 15.22 -5.99
C VAL A 30 5.95 14.56 -5.74
N TRP A 31 6.13 13.95 -4.58
CA TRP A 31 7.36 13.25 -4.21
C TRP A 31 7.51 11.85 -4.83
N TRP A 32 6.45 11.27 -5.40
CA TRP A 32 6.45 9.89 -5.90
C TRP A 32 7.48 9.61 -7.00
N PRO A 33 7.69 10.48 -8.01
CA PRO A 33 8.70 10.23 -9.02
C PRO A 33 10.13 10.16 -8.45
N SER A 34 10.44 11.02 -7.47
CA SER A 34 11.75 11.01 -6.80
C SER A 34 11.95 9.73 -5.99
N ALA A 35 10.91 9.30 -5.26
CA ALA A 35 10.92 8.06 -4.50
C ALA A 35 11.12 6.84 -5.40
N LEU A 36 10.43 6.81 -6.53
CA LEU A 36 10.55 5.73 -7.50
C LEU A 36 11.96 5.65 -8.10
N ALA A 37 12.56 6.78 -8.44
CA ALA A 37 13.93 6.83 -8.96
C ALA A 37 14.94 6.33 -7.93
N GLU A 38 14.78 6.70 -6.65
CA GLU A 38 15.62 6.21 -5.55
C GLU A 38 15.45 4.70 -5.35
N ALA A 39 14.20 4.22 -5.32
CA ALA A 39 13.91 2.80 -5.19
C ALA A 39 14.56 1.97 -6.31
N GLN A 40 14.46 2.42 -7.56
CA GLN A 40 15.10 1.77 -8.69
C GLN A 40 16.63 1.74 -8.58
N LYS A 41 17.22 2.85 -8.14
CA LYS A 41 18.67 2.95 -7.94
C LYS A 41 19.18 1.99 -6.86
N ASP A 42 18.44 1.89 -5.76
CA ASP A 42 18.86 1.16 -4.57
C ASP A 42 18.30 -0.29 -4.53
N GLY A 43 17.52 -0.68 -5.53
CA GLY A 43 17.08 -2.07 -5.74
C GLY A 43 15.95 -2.52 -4.82
N TYR A 44 15.05 -1.61 -4.39
CA TYR A 44 13.83 -1.95 -3.67
C TYR A 44 12.57 -1.51 -4.43
N ALA A 45 11.41 -1.98 -4.02
CA ALA A 45 10.13 -1.59 -4.59
C ALA A 45 9.35 -0.70 -3.61
N LEU A 46 8.61 0.29 -4.13
CA LEU A 46 7.60 0.99 -3.34
C LEU A 46 6.34 0.15 -3.32
N THR A 47 5.60 0.22 -2.21
CA THR A 47 4.32 -0.48 -2.06
C THR A 47 3.23 0.48 -1.58
N THR A 48 1.99 0.13 -1.87
CA THR A 48 0.79 0.91 -1.51
C THR A 48 0.02 0.23 -0.37
N PRO A 49 -0.89 0.94 0.32
CA PRO A 49 -1.77 0.32 1.31
C PRO A 49 -2.59 -0.85 0.76
N GLU A 50 -3.03 -0.76 -0.49
CA GLU A 50 -3.81 -1.80 -1.16
C GLU A 50 -2.96 -3.06 -1.41
N GLU A 51 -1.70 -2.89 -1.77
CA GLU A 51 -0.75 -4.00 -1.93
C GLU A 51 -0.42 -4.66 -0.59
N ILE A 52 -0.33 -3.89 0.50
CA ILE A 52 -0.16 -4.44 1.85
C ILE A 52 -1.39 -5.26 2.26
N GLN A 53 -2.61 -4.80 1.96
CA GLN A 53 -3.82 -5.60 2.20
C GLN A 53 -3.79 -6.91 1.42
N SER A 54 -3.34 -6.87 0.17
CA SER A 54 -3.19 -8.07 -0.65
C SER A 54 -2.12 -9.01 -0.09
N LEU A 55 -1.04 -8.48 0.46
CA LEU A 55 0.00 -9.25 1.14
C LEU A 55 -0.57 -10.03 2.32
N TYR A 56 -1.37 -9.38 3.19
CA TYR A 56 -2.04 -10.06 4.32
C TYR A 56 -2.97 -11.19 3.87
N ALA A 57 -3.63 -11.03 2.73
CA ALA A 57 -4.59 -12.01 2.25
C ALA A 57 -3.94 -13.23 1.56
N SER A 58 -2.78 -13.06 0.94
CA SER A 58 -2.23 -14.06 0.00
C SER A 58 -0.83 -14.57 0.36
N ALA A 59 -0.03 -13.81 1.10
CA ALA A 59 1.34 -14.17 1.38
C ALA A 59 1.48 -14.90 2.72
N THR A 60 2.35 -15.93 2.75
CA THR A 60 2.66 -16.70 3.96
C THR A 60 4.05 -16.46 4.49
N ASN A 61 4.94 -15.85 3.69
CA ASN A 61 6.34 -15.65 4.04
C ASN A 61 6.74 -14.17 3.87
N TYR A 62 6.31 -13.37 4.83
CA TYR A 62 6.66 -11.95 4.87
C TYR A 62 6.99 -11.50 6.30
N ILE A 63 7.59 -10.34 6.42
CA ILE A 63 7.75 -9.58 7.65
C ILE A 63 7.51 -8.10 7.37
N ILE A 64 6.79 -7.44 8.26
CA ILE A 64 6.57 -5.99 8.23
C ILE A 64 7.34 -5.37 9.38
N VAL A 65 8.20 -4.41 9.09
CA VAL A 65 9.04 -3.72 10.08
C VAL A 65 8.70 -2.24 10.11
N ASP A 66 8.31 -1.78 11.29
CA ASP A 66 8.11 -0.38 11.60
C ASP A 66 9.42 0.19 12.13
N VAL A 67 10.02 1.11 11.39
CA VAL A 67 11.29 1.74 11.80
C VAL A 67 11.12 3.06 12.52
N ARG A 68 9.86 3.42 12.84
CA ARG A 68 9.55 4.61 13.65
C ARG A 68 9.98 4.42 15.11
N PRO A 69 10.11 5.52 15.88
CA PRO A 69 10.33 5.45 17.31
C PRO A 69 9.29 4.58 18.04
N ASP A 70 9.72 3.88 19.09
CA ASP A 70 8.88 2.97 19.88
C ASP A 70 7.59 3.63 20.41
N TYR A 71 7.64 4.90 20.78
CA TYR A 71 6.45 5.61 21.25
C TYR A 71 5.40 5.80 20.13
N GLU A 72 5.81 5.97 18.88
CA GLU A 72 4.89 6.04 17.73
C GLU A 72 4.30 4.66 17.43
N PHE A 73 5.10 3.62 17.46
CA PHE A 73 4.65 2.25 17.30
C PHE A 73 3.57 1.89 18.33
N LYS A 74 3.76 2.25 19.59
CA LYS A 74 2.80 1.99 20.67
C LYS A 74 1.47 2.73 20.51
N THR A 75 1.45 3.87 19.84
CA THR A 75 0.21 4.62 19.58
C THR A 75 -0.62 4.04 18.44
N GLY A 76 0.01 3.30 17.52
CA GLY A 76 -0.65 2.64 16.40
C GLY A 76 0.36 2.18 15.36
N HIS A 77 0.17 0.97 14.84
CA HIS A 77 1.05 0.36 13.86
C HIS A 77 0.28 -0.58 12.93
N LEU A 78 0.89 -0.97 11.83
CA LEU A 78 0.30 -1.97 10.93
C LEU A 78 0.18 -3.32 11.66
N PRO A 79 -0.92 -4.06 11.47
CA PRO A 79 -1.07 -5.39 12.04
C PRO A 79 0.16 -6.26 11.76
N GLU A 80 0.54 -7.11 12.73
CA GLU A 80 1.66 -8.05 12.65
C GLU A 80 3.05 -7.41 12.43
N SER A 81 3.15 -6.08 12.37
CA SER A 81 4.44 -5.41 12.24
C SER A 81 5.27 -5.53 13.51
N LYS A 82 6.59 -5.55 13.33
CA LYS A 82 7.57 -5.52 14.42
C LYS A 82 8.24 -4.16 14.43
N ASN A 83 8.37 -3.57 15.61
CA ASN A 83 9.13 -2.34 15.74
C ASN A 83 10.62 -2.62 15.78
N PHE A 84 11.36 -1.88 14.99
CA PHE A 84 12.81 -1.81 15.05
C PHE A 84 13.25 -0.40 14.69
N GLU A 85 13.33 0.46 15.67
CA GLU A 85 13.64 1.87 15.50
C GLU A 85 14.99 2.09 14.81
N ILE A 86 14.96 2.89 13.73
CA ILE A 86 16.14 3.41 13.03
C ILE A 86 16.16 4.92 13.22
N ASP A 87 17.13 5.41 13.95
CA ASP A 87 17.32 6.84 14.21
C ASP A 87 18.23 7.51 13.16
N LEU A 88 18.35 8.83 13.27
CA LEU A 88 19.19 9.59 12.33
C LEU A 88 20.68 9.21 12.42
N GLY A 89 21.15 8.83 13.61
CA GLY A 89 22.55 8.39 13.81
C GLY A 89 22.82 7.08 13.07
N ASP A 90 21.88 6.16 13.06
CA ASP A 90 21.99 4.88 12.35
C ASP A 90 22.11 5.04 10.83
N ARG A 91 21.60 6.14 10.28
CA ARG A 91 21.72 6.45 8.84
C ARG A 91 23.14 6.83 8.45
N LEU A 92 23.91 7.34 9.38
CA LEU A 92 25.31 7.70 9.18
C LEU A 92 26.24 6.52 9.45
N GLU A 93 25.98 5.80 10.54
CA GLU A 93 26.75 4.64 10.95
C GLU A 93 25.87 3.65 11.73
N LEU A 94 25.57 2.52 11.13
CA LEU A 94 24.85 1.45 11.82
C LEU A 94 25.82 0.63 12.67
N LYS A 95 25.74 0.75 13.99
CA LYS A 95 26.58 0.00 14.93
C LYS A 95 26.43 -1.50 14.73
N PRO A 96 27.51 -2.30 14.80
CA PRO A 96 27.47 -3.75 14.57
C PRO A 96 26.41 -4.47 15.40
N GLN A 97 26.28 -4.13 16.68
CA GLN A 97 25.29 -4.75 17.58
C GLN A 97 23.86 -4.50 17.10
N LYS A 98 23.57 -3.28 16.60
CA LYS A 98 22.25 -2.92 16.06
C LYS A 98 22.02 -3.61 14.72
N ALA A 99 23.03 -3.71 13.86
CA ALA A 99 22.96 -4.46 12.62
C ALA A 99 22.65 -5.94 12.86
N ASP A 100 23.28 -6.56 13.84
CA ASP A 100 23.02 -7.96 14.20
C ASP A 100 21.63 -8.16 14.82
N ALA A 101 21.16 -7.20 15.60
CA ALA A 101 19.78 -7.21 16.10
C ALA A 101 18.78 -7.13 14.96
N TYR A 102 19.02 -6.27 13.96
CA TYR A 102 18.16 -6.13 12.79
C TYR A 102 18.13 -7.42 11.96
N LYS A 103 19.29 -8.04 11.71
CA LYS A 103 19.36 -9.34 11.02
C LYS A 103 18.56 -10.42 11.76
N ARG A 104 18.57 -10.43 13.09
CA ARG A 104 17.74 -11.37 13.88
C ARG A 104 16.25 -11.12 13.70
N VAL A 105 15.81 -9.85 13.62
CA VAL A 105 14.40 -9.49 13.37
C VAL A 105 13.98 -9.94 11.97
N LEU A 106 14.82 -9.69 10.96
CA LEU A 106 14.53 -10.09 9.58
C LEU A 106 14.53 -11.61 9.38
N GLY A 107 15.33 -12.33 10.14
CA GLY A 107 15.50 -13.76 10.01
C GLY A 107 16.48 -14.17 8.91
N ALA A 108 16.71 -15.48 8.79
CA ALA A 108 17.69 -16.04 7.87
C ALA A 108 17.15 -16.33 6.45
N ASP A 109 15.83 -16.34 6.28
CA ASP A 109 15.21 -16.70 4.99
C ASP A 109 15.39 -15.57 3.98
N LYS A 110 16.17 -15.85 2.94
CA LYS A 110 16.45 -14.90 1.83
C LYS A 110 15.29 -14.73 0.85
N ASN A 111 14.29 -15.60 0.90
CA ASN A 111 13.11 -15.54 0.04
C ASN A 111 11.93 -14.83 0.72
N ARG A 112 12.10 -14.38 1.96
CA ARG A 112 11.07 -13.65 2.69
C ARG A 112 10.85 -12.27 2.08
N VAL A 113 9.58 -11.90 1.88
CA VAL A 113 9.20 -10.52 1.55
C VAL A 113 9.39 -9.65 2.79
N ILE A 114 10.19 -8.61 2.67
CA ILE A 114 10.44 -7.66 3.75
C ILE A 114 9.78 -6.34 3.38
N VAL A 115 8.83 -5.91 4.19
CA VAL A 115 8.19 -4.59 4.08
C VAL A 115 8.71 -3.72 5.19
N ILE A 116 9.21 -2.54 4.85
CA ILE A 116 9.68 -1.54 5.80
C ILE A 116 8.85 -0.29 5.64
N TYR A 117 8.35 0.26 6.74
CA TYR A 117 7.62 1.51 6.68
C TYR A 117 8.06 2.49 7.78
N CYS A 118 7.90 3.76 7.48
CA CYS A 118 8.19 4.88 8.35
C CYS A 118 7.06 5.90 8.30
N ARG A 119 7.15 6.97 9.08
CA ARG A 119 6.20 8.09 9.07
C ARG A 119 6.23 8.87 7.76
N SER A 120 7.39 9.01 7.16
CA SER A 120 7.59 9.75 5.91
C SER A 120 8.64 9.06 5.06
N PHE A 121 8.59 9.35 3.77
CA PHE A 121 9.58 8.85 2.81
C PHE A 121 10.97 9.49 2.98
N ARG A 122 11.09 10.60 3.70
CA ARG A 122 12.34 11.37 3.90
C ARG A 122 12.86 11.22 5.31
#